data_ba75f193c2b9ab2d75bf47a5a04e96fc
#
_entry.id   ba75f193c2b9ab2d75bf47a5a04e96fc
#
_cell.length_a   1.000
_cell.length_b   1.000
_cell.length_c   1.000
_cell.angle_alpha   90.00
_cell.angle_beta   90.00
_cell.angle_gamma   90.00
#
_symmetry.space_group_name_H-M   'P 1'
#
loop_
_entity.id
_entity.type
_entity.pdbx_description
1 polymer ?
#
loop_
_entity_poly.entity_id
_entity_poly.type
_entity_poly.pdbx_seq_one_letter_code
_entity_poly.pdbx_strand_id
1 'polypeptide(L)'
;MNNNHWLERTELLIKQQGLDTLQKAHILIVGLGGVGSFAAEFIARAGVGSLTIVDGDCVSLSNINRQLPALHSTVGKNKTEVMAARLLDINPQLNLTVIHEFLTPERATEIVTPKFDYVIDCIDSITPKLNLILSAKRQRVRLVSCMGAGGATDVSQIKVADLMKTYNCPLAKFIRKRLKNERIDSGIKAVFSSEIVSKDSMQRTEGLDYKKSFYGTISFMPAAFGLHAAATAINYLLKRPATP
;
A
#
# COMPACT_ATOMS: atom_id res chain seq x y z
N MET A 1 -26.13 -4.22 26.84
CA MET A 1 -25.81 -4.01 25.44
C MET A 1 -24.99 -5.22 24.98
N ASN A 2 -25.59 -6.08 24.16
CA ASN A 2 -24.86 -7.23 23.62
C ASN A 2 -23.98 -6.77 22.45
N ASN A 3 -22.80 -6.25 22.75
CA ASN A 3 -21.84 -5.82 21.74
C ASN A 3 -20.92 -6.98 21.31
N ASN A 4 -21.51 -8.08 20.87
CA ASN A 4 -20.72 -9.20 20.35
C ASN A 4 -20.54 -9.02 18.84
N HIS A 5 -19.76 -7.99 18.43
CA HIS A 5 -19.41 -7.76 17.05
C HIS A 5 -17.89 -7.89 16.87
N TRP A 6 -17.46 -8.23 15.66
CA TRP A 6 -16.06 -8.56 15.35
C TRP A 6 -15.06 -7.43 15.59
N LEU A 7 -15.50 -6.17 15.70
CA LEU A 7 -14.68 -4.99 16.01
C LEU A 7 -14.68 -4.60 17.51
N GLU A 8 -15.27 -5.41 18.41
CA GLU A 8 -15.38 -5.09 19.84
C GLU A 8 -14.05 -4.63 20.46
N ARG A 9 -12.96 -5.37 20.20
CA ARG A 9 -11.63 -4.99 20.71
C ARG A 9 -11.09 -3.70 20.12
N THR A 10 -11.40 -3.43 18.86
CA THR A 10 -11.04 -2.18 18.20
C THR A 10 -11.82 -1.02 18.81
N GLU A 11 -13.13 -1.19 19.05
CA GLU A 11 -13.98 -0.20 19.70
C GLU A 11 -13.50 0.16 21.11
N LEU A 12 -13.09 -0.82 21.90
CA LEU A 12 -12.51 -0.57 23.23
C LEU A 12 -11.31 0.37 23.19
N LEU A 13 -10.48 0.26 22.12
CA LEU A 13 -9.27 1.05 21.95
C LEU A 13 -9.54 2.45 21.39
N ILE A 14 -10.30 2.54 20.28
CA ILE A 14 -10.51 3.79 19.55
C ILE A 14 -11.88 4.44 19.79
N LYS A 15 -12.73 3.80 20.60
CA LYS A 15 -14.10 4.20 20.92
C LYS A 15 -15.01 4.19 19.69
N GLN A 16 -16.32 4.30 19.90
CA GLN A 16 -17.32 4.36 18.83
C GLN A 16 -17.01 5.47 17.82
N GLN A 17 -16.60 6.64 18.30
CA GLN A 17 -16.22 7.76 17.42
C GLN A 17 -15.11 7.40 16.45
N GLY A 18 -14.11 6.63 16.90
CA GLY A 18 -13.03 6.15 16.03
C GLY A 18 -13.54 5.14 15.00
N LEU A 19 -14.41 4.21 15.40
CA LEU A 19 -15.07 3.27 14.47
C LEU A 19 -15.89 4.02 13.42
N ASP A 20 -16.73 4.96 13.83
CA ASP A 20 -17.55 5.77 12.91
C ASP A 20 -16.67 6.52 11.89
N THR A 21 -15.51 7.02 12.33
CA THR A 21 -14.55 7.67 11.45
C THR A 21 -13.99 6.69 10.40
N LEU A 22 -13.60 5.49 10.81
CA LEU A 22 -13.08 4.47 9.90
C LEU A 22 -14.15 3.93 8.96
N GLN A 23 -15.37 3.71 9.45
CA GLN A 23 -16.50 3.25 8.63
C GLN A 23 -16.92 4.23 7.53
N LYS A 24 -16.72 5.53 7.75
CA LYS A 24 -16.97 6.57 6.74
C LYS A 24 -15.82 6.76 5.77
N ALA A 25 -14.63 6.26 6.08
CA ALA A 25 -13.44 6.49 5.28
C ALA A 25 -13.41 5.65 4.00
N HIS A 26 -12.85 6.24 2.94
CA HIS A 26 -12.58 5.57 1.67
C HIS A 26 -11.08 5.59 1.36
N ILE A 27 -10.46 4.42 1.29
CA ILE A 27 -9.03 4.26 1.01
C ILE A 27 -8.82 3.67 -0.38
N LEU A 28 -7.82 4.19 -1.11
CA LEU A 28 -7.31 3.60 -2.35
C LEU A 28 -6.00 2.87 -2.07
N ILE A 29 -5.89 1.62 -2.47
CA ILE A 29 -4.65 0.83 -2.43
C ILE A 29 -4.28 0.42 -3.84
N VAL A 30 -3.06 0.76 -4.26
CA VAL A 30 -2.53 0.44 -5.58
C VAL A 30 -1.32 -0.47 -5.45
N GLY A 31 -1.42 -1.64 -6.08
CA GLY A 31 -0.48 -2.76 -5.97
C GLY A 31 -0.87 -3.71 -4.83
N LEU A 32 -1.15 -4.99 -5.18
CA LEU A 32 -1.53 -6.06 -4.25
C LEU A 32 -0.47 -7.16 -4.16
N GLY A 33 0.78 -6.77 -4.34
CA GLY A 33 1.93 -7.64 -4.09
C GLY A 33 2.18 -7.89 -2.60
N GLY A 34 3.43 -8.16 -2.24
CA GLY A 34 3.82 -8.48 -0.86
C GLY A 34 3.57 -7.37 0.16
N VAL A 35 3.49 -6.11 -0.27
CA VAL A 35 3.20 -4.96 0.62
C VAL A 35 1.71 -4.67 0.65
N GLY A 36 1.11 -4.46 -0.52
CA GLY A 36 -0.26 -3.95 -0.60
C GLY A 36 -1.32 -4.95 -0.20
N SER A 37 -1.08 -6.25 -0.40
CA SER A 37 -2.02 -7.28 0.05
C SER A 37 -2.15 -7.32 1.58
N PHE A 38 -1.04 -7.20 2.31
CA PHE A 38 -1.08 -7.08 3.77
C PHE A 38 -1.66 -5.74 4.22
N ALA A 39 -1.33 -4.63 3.54
CA ALA A 39 -1.95 -3.34 3.84
C ALA A 39 -3.48 -3.41 3.70
N ALA A 40 -3.99 -4.00 2.61
CA ALA A 40 -5.43 -4.17 2.38
C ALA A 40 -6.10 -5.01 3.48
N GLU A 41 -5.46 -6.10 3.90
CA GLU A 41 -5.94 -6.92 5.02
C GLU A 41 -6.06 -6.12 6.31
N PHE A 42 -5.02 -5.39 6.71
CA PHE A 42 -5.05 -4.58 7.93
C PHE A 42 -6.10 -3.46 7.86
N ILE A 43 -6.30 -2.84 6.71
CA ILE A 43 -7.34 -1.82 6.50
C ILE A 43 -8.74 -2.42 6.66
N ALA A 44 -9.01 -3.57 6.04
CA ALA A 44 -10.29 -4.26 6.19
C ALA A 44 -10.56 -4.68 7.64
N ARG A 45 -9.53 -5.25 8.32
CA ARG A 45 -9.61 -5.66 9.74
C ARG A 45 -9.78 -4.49 10.72
N ALA A 46 -9.40 -3.29 10.34
CA ALA A 46 -9.63 -2.09 11.15
C ALA A 46 -11.08 -1.54 11.04
N GLY A 47 -11.91 -2.10 10.15
CA GLY A 47 -13.30 -1.67 9.98
C GLY A 47 -13.47 -0.45 9.09
N VAL A 48 -12.52 -0.18 8.18
CA VAL A 48 -12.69 0.85 7.13
C VAL A 48 -13.87 0.48 6.25
N GLY A 49 -14.78 1.45 6.00
CA GLY A 49 -16.06 1.17 5.34
C GLY A 49 -15.98 1.10 3.83
N SER A 50 -15.04 1.78 3.18
CA SER A 50 -14.87 1.74 1.72
C SER A 50 -13.40 1.54 1.33
N LEU A 51 -13.17 0.62 0.40
CA LEU A 51 -11.83 0.31 -0.10
C LEU A 51 -11.87 0.13 -1.62
N THR A 52 -10.95 0.80 -2.31
CA THR A 52 -10.68 0.54 -3.73
C THR A 52 -9.31 -0.12 -3.84
N ILE A 53 -9.24 -1.28 -4.47
CA ILE A 53 -8.01 -2.03 -4.71
C ILE A 53 -7.71 -2.11 -6.20
N VAL A 54 -6.43 -1.91 -6.56
CA VAL A 54 -5.97 -1.88 -7.96
C VAL A 54 -4.71 -2.72 -8.10
N ASP A 55 -4.72 -3.67 -9.01
CA ASP A 55 -3.54 -4.44 -9.44
C ASP A 55 -3.84 -5.10 -10.80
N GLY A 56 -2.89 -5.12 -11.72
CA GLY A 56 -3.05 -5.74 -13.04
C GLY A 56 -2.47 -7.14 -13.16
N ASP A 57 -1.83 -7.65 -12.10
CA ASP A 57 -1.14 -8.95 -12.15
C ASP A 57 -2.05 -10.13 -11.82
N CYS A 58 -1.66 -11.29 -12.35
CA CYS A 58 -2.07 -12.60 -11.83
C CYS A 58 -1.08 -13.12 -10.77
N VAL A 59 -1.54 -14.04 -9.95
CA VAL A 59 -0.70 -14.76 -9.00
C VAL A 59 0.27 -15.67 -9.75
N SER A 60 1.56 -15.57 -9.46
CA SER A 60 2.59 -16.47 -9.98
C SER A 60 3.20 -17.33 -8.86
N LEU A 61 3.77 -18.48 -9.21
CA LEU A 61 4.39 -19.39 -8.25
C LEU A 61 5.47 -18.70 -7.41
N SER A 62 6.27 -17.83 -8.03
CA SER A 62 7.33 -17.06 -7.36
C SER A 62 6.82 -16.02 -6.36
N ASN A 63 5.52 -15.79 -6.28
CA ASN A 63 4.91 -14.86 -5.33
C ASN A 63 4.62 -15.50 -3.97
N ILE A 64 4.53 -16.84 -3.91
CA ILE A 64 4.08 -17.60 -2.73
C ILE A 64 4.94 -17.30 -1.49
N ASN A 65 6.22 -17.03 -1.69
CA ASN A 65 7.12 -16.77 -0.58
C ASN A 65 6.80 -15.48 0.22
N ARG A 66 5.99 -14.53 -0.34
CA ARG A 66 5.83 -13.22 0.30
C ARG A 66 4.52 -12.47 0.00
N GLN A 67 3.67 -12.95 -0.88
CA GLN A 67 2.42 -12.26 -1.23
C GLN A 67 1.21 -13.00 -0.65
N LEU A 68 0.37 -12.29 0.08
CA LEU A 68 -0.79 -12.86 0.76
C LEU A 68 -1.78 -13.60 -0.16
N PRO A 69 -2.09 -13.10 -1.39
CA PRO A 69 -2.98 -13.79 -2.31
C PRO A 69 -2.36 -15.05 -2.94
N ALA A 70 -1.04 -15.23 -2.79
CA ALA A 70 -0.33 -16.28 -3.51
C ALA A 70 -0.26 -17.58 -2.72
N LEU A 71 -1.07 -18.55 -3.14
CA LEU A 71 -1.11 -19.93 -2.68
C LEU A 71 -1.00 -20.84 -3.90
N HIS A 72 -0.63 -22.10 -3.71
CA HIS A 72 -0.65 -23.09 -4.80
C HIS A 72 -2.01 -23.16 -5.50
N SER A 73 -3.11 -23.03 -4.75
CA SER A 73 -4.48 -23.06 -5.26
C SER A 73 -4.94 -21.78 -5.98
N THR A 74 -4.15 -20.70 -5.88
CA THR A 74 -4.51 -19.41 -6.49
C THR A 74 -3.60 -19.01 -7.65
N VAL A 75 -2.56 -19.79 -7.97
CA VAL A 75 -1.68 -19.53 -9.13
C VAL A 75 -2.51 -19.41 -10.40
N GLY A 76 -2.26 -18.34 -11.18
CA GLY A 76 -2.98 -18.00 -12.40
C GLY A 76 -4.23 -17.15 -12.21
N LYS A 77 -4.75 -17.00 -10.98
CA LYS A 77 -5.91 -16.12 -10.70
C LYS A 77 -5.47 -14.67 -10.58
N ASN A 78 -6.37 -13.73 -10.89
CA ASN A 78 -6.12 -12.31 -10.69
C ASN A 78 -5.90 -12.00 -9.20
N LYS A 79 -4.85 -11.25 -8.87
CA LYS A 79 -4.57 -10.88 -7.47
C LYS A 79 -5.74 -10.11 -6.84
N THR A 80 -6.38 -9.26 -7.63
CA THR A 80 -7.53 -8.45 -7.20
C THR A 80 -8.72 -9.32 -6.81
N GLU A 81 -9.04 -10.36 -7.58
CA GLU A 81 -10.15 -11.29 -7.29
C GLU A 81 -9.89 -12.08 -6.01
N VAL A 82 -8.66 -12.64 -5.87
CA VAL A 82 -8.27 -13.40 -4.68
C VAL A 82 -8.34 -12.53 -3.44
N MET A 83 -7.83 -11.29 -3.53
CA MET A 83 -7.89 -10.36 -2.41
C MET A 83 -9.31 -9.89 -2.12
N ALA A 84 -10.14 -9.65 -3.14
CA ALA A 84 -11.53 -9.24 -2.94
C ALA A 84 -12.32 -10.29 -2.16
N ALA A 85 -12.22 -11.56 -2.53
CA ALA A 85 -12.88 -12.64 -1.79
C ALA A 85 -12.45 -12.67 -0.32
N ARG A 86 -11.14 -12.54 -0.07
CA ARG A 86 -10.60 -12.52 1.29
C ARG A 86 -11.05 -11.30 2.11
N LEU A 87 -11.04 -10.11 1.52
CA LEU A 87 -11.41 -8.87 2.20
C LEU A 87 -12.90 -8.86 2.57
N LEU A 88 -13.77 -9.38 1.70
CA LEU A 88 -15.20 -9.51 1.96
C LEU A 88 -15.51 -10.60 2.99
N ASP A 89 -14.70 -11.65 3.09
CA ASP A 89 -14.83 -12.66 4.15
C ASP A 89 -14.40 -12.10 5.52
N ILE A 90 -13.44 -11.18 5.55
CA ILE A 90 -13.06 -10.45 6.78
C ILE A 90 -14.12 -9.41 7.17
N ASN A 91 -14.59 -8.62 6.21
CA ASN A 91 -15.58 -7.57 6.44
C ASN A 91 -16.68 -7.65 5.36
N PRO A 92 -17.76 -8.40 5.62
CA PRO A 92 -18.85 -8.56 4.65
C PRO A 92 -19.60 -7.27 4.31
N GLN A 93 -19.44 -6.22 5.11
CA GLN A 93 -20.07 -4.90 4.90
C GLN A 93 -19.15 -3.92 4.17
N LEU A 94 -17.93 -4.35 3.82
CA LEU A 94 -16.98 -3.50 3.11
C LEU A 94 -17.50 -3.11 1.73
N ASN A 95 -17.64 -1.80 1.48
CA ASN A 95 -17.90 -1.28 0.14
C ASN A 95 -16.61 -1.37 -0.68
N LEU A 96 -16.44 -2.49 -1.39
CA LEU A 96 -15.22 -2.83 -2.11
C LEU A 96 -15.34 -2.55 -3.60
N THR A 97 -14.48 -1.69 -4.13
CA THR A 97 -14.28 -1.50 -5.58
C THR A 97 -13.02 -2.24 -6.01
N VAL A 98 -13.15 -3.10 -7.01
CA VAL A 98 -12.06 -3.94 -7.54
C VAL A 98 -11.71 -3.48 -8.95
N ILE A 99 -10.44 -3.15 -9.18
CA ILE A 99 -9.95 -2.67 -10.48
C ILE A 99 -8.77 -3.55 -10.89
N HIS A 100 -8.98 -4.35 -11.93
CA HIS A 100 -7.95 -5.24 -12.47
C HIS A 100 -7.28 -4.59 -13.69
N GLU A 101 -6.28 -3.74 -13.43
CA GLU A 101 -5.52 -3.04 -14.47
C GLU A 101 -4.15 -2.57 -13.97
N PHE A 102 -3.21 -2.37 -14.89
CA PHE A 102 -1.99 -1.62 -14.65
C PHE A 102 -2.24 -0.13 -14.79
N LEU A 103 -1.72 0.67 -13.86
CA LEU A 103 -1.87 2.12 -13.94
C LEU A 103 -0.94 2.74 -14.99
N THR A 104 -1.53 3.28 -16.05
CA THR A 104 -0.84 4.24 -16.93
C THR A 104 -0.81 5.63 -16.27
N PRO A 105 -0.01 6.60 -16.80
CA PRO A 105 -0.03 7.99 -16.30
C PRO A 105 -1.41 8.63 -16.33
N GLU A 106 -2.15 8.42 -17.42
CA GLU A 106 -3.50 8.95 -17.64
C GLU A 106 -4.45 8.33 -16.60
N ARG A 107 -4.38 7.02 -16.46
CA ARG A 107 -5.24 6.28 -15.54
C ARG A 107 -4.98 6.62 -14.08
N ALA A 108 -3.72 6.88 -13.70
CA ALA A 108 -3.39 7.37 -12.36
C ALA A 108 -4.04 8.74 -12.06
N THR A 109 -4.21 9.59 -13.07
CA THR A 109 -4.86 10.90 -12.93
C THR A 109 -6.38 10.77 -12.81
N GLU A 110 -6.98 9.82 -13.51
CA GLU A 110 -8.42 9.56 -13.46
C GLU A 110 -8.85 8.90 -12.17
N ILE A 111 -8.08 7.91 -11.69
CA ILE A 111 -8.45 7.09 -10.54
C ILE A 111 -8.31 7.86 -9.22
N VAL A 112 -7.29 8.69 -9.08
CA VAL A 112 -7.06 9.47 -7.85
C VAL A 112 -7.95 10.71 -7.87
N THR A 113 -8.99 10.68 -7.08
CA THR A 113 -9.96 11.79 -6.95
C THR A 113 -10.12 12.18 -5.49
N PRO A 114 -10.66 13.38 -5.18
CA PRO A 114 -10.90 13.83 -3.81
C PRO A 114 -11.87 12.98 -2.99
N LYS A 115 -12.54 11.99 -3.61
CA LYS A 115 -13.39 11.03 -2.88
C LYS A 115 -12.61 10.12 -1.92
N PHE A 116 -11.29 9.98 -2.14
CA PHE A 116 -10.45 9.16 -1.28
C PHE A 116 -9.91 9.97 -0.11
N ASP A 117 -10.08 9.48 1.09
CA ASP A 117 -9.50 10.07 2.30
C ASP A 117 -8.00 9.80 2.40
N TYR A 118 -7.56 8.67 1.84
CA TYR A 118 -6.15 8.27 1.86
C TYR A 118 -5.79 7.37 0.68
N VAL A 119 -4.54 7.49 0.20
CA VAL A 119 -3.96 6.60 -0.81
C VAL A 119 -2.79 5.83 -0.22
N ILE A 120 -2.74 4.52 -0.41
CA ILE A 120 -1.61 3.65 -0.07
C ILE A 120 -0.98 3.17 -1.38
N ASP A 121 0.21 3.67 -1.67
CA ASP A 121 0.98 3.30 -2.85
C ASP A 121 1.93 2.16 -2.52
N CYS A 122 1.65 0.99 -3.10
CA CYS A 122 2.46 -0.22 -2.98
C CYS A 122 3.07 -0.68 -4.31
N ILE A 123 3.14 0.23 -5.30
CA ILE A 123 3.75 -0.05 -6.61
C ILE A 123 5.27 -0.19 -6.45
N ASP A 124 5.86 -1.18 -7.10
CA ASP A 124 7.32 -1.45 -7.04
C ASP A 124 8.10 -0.89 -8.23
N SER A 125 7.43 -0.33 -9.23
CA SER A 125 8.01 0.28 -10.43
C SER A 125 7.98 1.81 -10.38
N ILE A 126 9.01 2.45 -10.94
CA ILE A 126 9.27 3.90 -10.75
C ILE A 126 8.22 4.76 -11.42
N THR A 127 7.92 4.52 -12.69
CA THR A 127 7.05 5.41 -13.47
C THR A 127 5.61 5.42 -12.98
N PRO A 128 4.92 4.27 -12.81
CA PRO A 128 3.56 4.27 -12.27
C PRO A 128 3.48 4.83 -10.85
N LYS A 129 4.47 4.48 -9.98
CA LYS A 129 4.57 5.04 -8.63
C LYS A 129 4.66 6.56 -8.64
N LEU A 130 5.53 7.12 -9.48
CA LEU A 130 5.68 8.59 -9.59
C LEU A 130 4.36 9.24 -10.02
N ASN A 131 3.70 8.68 -11.03
CA ASN A 131 2.42 9.22 -11.53
C ASN A 131 1.32 9.19 -10.47
N LEU A 132 1.24 8.10 -9.69
CA LEU A 132 0.30 8.01 -8.58
C LEU A 132 0.57 9.07 -7.50
N ILE A 133 1.85 9.25 -7.12
CA ILE A 133 2.25 10.28 -6.15
C ILE A 133 1.90 11.68 -6.67
N LEU A 134 2.20 11.99 -7.93
CA LEU A 134 1.91 13.29 -8.55
C LEU A 134 0.39 13.54 -8.60
N SER A 135 -0.39 12.53 -8.99
CA SER A 135 -1.85 12.62 -9.03
C SER A 135 -2.43 12.90 -7.64
N ALA A 136 -1.99 12.16 -6.61
CA ALA A 136 -2.41 12.40 -5.24
C ALA A 136 -2.07 13.81 -4.74
N LYS A 137 -0.88 14.31 -5.08
CA LYS A 137 -0.48 15.69 -4.74
C LYS A 137 -1.35 16.74 -5.44
N ARG A 138 -1.62 16.58 -6.75
CA ARG A 138 -2.47 17.49 -7.54
C ARG A 138 -3.90 17.53 -6.99
N GLN A 139 -4.45 16.37 -6.64
CA GLN A 139 -5.80 16.22 -6.08
C GLN A 139 -5.87 16.55 -4.57
N ARG A 140 -4.74 16.89 -3.93
CA ARG A 140 -4.63 17.15 -2.48
C ARG A 140 -5.08 15.98 -1.60
N VAL A 141 -5.04 14.76 -2.11
CA VAL A 141 -5.31 13.54 -1.34
C VAL A 141 -4.06 13.13 -0.57
N ARG A 142 -4.22 12.76 0.69
CA ARG A 142 -3.11 12.25 1.51
C ARG A 142 -2.65 10.89 1.02
N LEU A 143 -1.31 10.67 1.11
CA LEU A 143 -0.71 9.45 0.59
C LEU A 143 0.45 9.00 1.47
N VAL A 144 0.57 7.67 1.61
CA VAL A 144 1.81 6.99 2.01
C VAL A 144 2.31 6.12 0.86
N SER A 145 3.59 6.25 0.53
CA SER A 145 4.23 5.48 -0.54
C SER A 145 5.24 4.51 0.06
N CYS A 146 5.04 3.21 -0.19
CA CYS A 146 5.96 2.17 0.24
C CYS A 146 7.14 2.08 -0.72
N MET A 147 8.35 2.17 -0.16
CA MET A 147 9.57 2.04 -0.94
C MET A 147 9.96 0.56 -1.11
N GLY A 148 11.15 0.28 -1.61
CA GLY A 148 11.61 -1.09 -1.82
C GLY A 148 11.80 -1.83 -0.50
N ALA A 149 11.12 -2.98 -0.36
CA ALA A 149 11.26 -3.91 0.78
C ALA A 149 12.24 -5.07 0.49
N GLY A 150 12.71 -5.20 -0.74
CA GLY A 150 13.68 -6.23 -1.12
C GLY A 150 15.10 -5.91 -0.66
N GLY A 151 15.86 -6.96 -0.35
CA GLY A 151 17.24 -6.89 0.14
C GLY A 151 17.39 -6.56 1.62
N ALA A 152 16.29 -6.30 2.32
CA ALA A 152 16.26 -6.00 3.75
C ALA A 152 15.75 -7.22 4.55
N THR A 153 16.22 -7.37 5.79
CA THR A 153 15.88 -8.48 6.70
C THR A 153 15.59 -8.04 8.13
N ASP A 154 15.90 -6.81 8.50
CA ASP A 154 15.68 -6.29 9.85
C ASP A 154 14.44 -5.39 9.90
N VAL A 155 13.34 -5.92 10.45
CA VAL A 155 12.08 -5.18 10.58
C VAL A 155 12.18 -3.98 11.52
N SER A 156 13.14 -3.97 12.46
CA SER A 156 13.36 -2.87 13.39
C SER A 156 13.89 -1.60 12.69
N GLN A 157 14.44 -1.76 11.51
CA GLN A 157 14.94 -0.66 10.68
C GLN A 157 13.91 -0.06 9.72
N ILE A 158 12.67 -0.55 9.75
CA ILE A 158 11.58 0.04 8.97
C ILE A 158 11.17 1.38 9.61
N LYS A 159 11.10 2.42 8.79
CA LYS A 159 10.77 3.78 9.22
C LYS A 159 9.66 4.39 8.36
N VAL A 160 8.90 5.28 8.99
CA VAL A 160 7.94 6.14 8.31
C VAL A 160 8.42 7.58 8.45
N ALA A 161 8.77 8.21 7.31
CA ALA A 161 9.24 9.58 7.30
C ALA A 161 8.71 10.34 6.07
N ASP A 162 9.02 11.64 5.95
CA ASP A 162 8.87 12.33 4.68
C ASP A 162 9.81 11.69 3.64
N LEU A 163 9.30 11.49 2.43
CA LEU A 163 10.06 10.86 1.34
C LEU A 163 11.40 11.56 1.07
N MET A 164 11.44 12.88 1.22
CA MET A 164 12.68 13.65 1.03
C MET A 164 13.74 13.40 2.10
N LYS A 165 13.33 12.86 3.27
CA LYS A 165 14.21 12.50 4.39
C LYS A 165 14.64 11.03 4.37
N THR A 166 14.24 10.25 3.36
CA THR A 166 14.62 8.83 3.25
C THR A 166 16.08 8.68 2.83
N TYR A 167 16.72 7.60 3.22
CA TYR A 167 18.11 7.26 2.88
C TYR A 167 18.27 5.75 2.69
N ASN A 168 19.40 5.31 2.19
CA ASN A 168 19.78 3.90 1.93
C ASN A 168 18.84 3.11 1.01
N CYS A 169 17.76 3.69 0.49
CA CYS A 169 16.82 3.03 -0.40
C CYS A 169 17.00 3.52 -1.84
N PRO A 170 17.42 2.64 -2.78
CA PRO A 170 17.61 3.01 -4.19
C PRO A 170 16.33 3.53 -4.85
N LEU A 171 15.19 2.85 -4.64
CA LEU A 171 13.90 3.27 -5.19
C LEU A 171 13.53 4.68 -4.72
N ALA A 172 13.64 4.95 -3.42
CA ALA A 172 13.36 6.28 -2.87
C ALA A 172 14.29 7.35 -3.47
N LYS A 173 15.57 7.02 -3.71
CA LYS A 173 16.53 7.95 -4.35
C LYS A 173 16.06 8.35 -5.74
N PHE A 174 15.60 7.40 -6.57
CA PHE A 174 15.08 7.69 -7.90
C PHE A 174 13.80 8.53 -7.85
N ILE A 175 12.85 8.18 -6.98
CA ILE A 175 11.59 8.92 -6.82
C ILE A 175 11.87 10.36 -6.35
N ARG A 176 12.74 10.56 -5.34
CA ARG A 176 13.14 11.91 -4.88
C ARG A 176 13.71 12.76 -6.01
N LYS A 177 14.61 12.18 -6.84
CA LYS A 177 15.19 12.90 -7.97
C LYS A 177 14.12 13.38 -8.94
N ARG A 178 13.14 12.54 -9.26
CA ARG A 178 12.05 12.88 -10.17
C ARG A 178 11.10 13.93 -9.58
N LEU A 179 10.74 13.79 -8.30
CA LEU A 179 9.88 14.76 -7.62
C LEU A 179 10.50 16.15 -7.50
N LYS A 180 11.82 16.24 -7.31
CA LYS A 180 12.52 17.53 -7.33
C LYS A 180 12.39 18.25 -8.68
N ASN A 181 12.40 17.51 -9.79
CA ASN A 181 12.17 18.10 -11.13
C ASN A 181 10.73 18.67 -11.25
N GLU A 182 9.78 18.09 -10.51
CA GLU A 182 8.38 18.56 -10.42
C GLU A 182 8.19 19.63 -9.32
N ARG A 183 9.29 20.15 -8.73
CA ARG A 183 9.30 21.14 -7.65
C ARG A 183 8.55 20.68 -6.38
N ILE A 184 8.56 19.37 -6.11
CA ILE A 184 8.01 18.76 -4.89
C ILE A 184 9.19 18.39 -4.00
N ASP A 185 9.25 19.00 -2.81
CA ASP A 185 10.33 18.86 -1.84
C ASP A 185 9.87 18.33 -0.48
N SER A 186 8.57 18.10 -0.29
CA SER A 186 8.01 17.67 1.00
C SER A 186 6.55 17.19 0.91
N GLY A 187 6.05 16.69 2.02
CA GLY A 187 4.63 16.39 2.23
C GLY A 187 4.18 15.05 1.66
N ILE A 188 5.10 14.11 1.45
CA ILE A 188 4.82 12.73 1.04
C ILE A 188 5.35 11.79 2.11
N LYS A 189 4.46 11.03 2.78
CA LYS A 189 4.89 9.97 3.70
C LYS A 189 5.44 8.79 2.93
N ALA A 190 6.56 8.23 3.42
CA ALA A 190 7.16 7.03 2.85
C ALA A 190 7.45 5.99 3.92
N VAL A 191 7.17 4.72 3.62
CA VAL A 191 7.65 3.56 4.38
C VAL A 191 8.91 3.05 3.69
N PHE A 192 10.02 2.95 4.43
CA PHE A 192 11.31 2.49 3.90
C PHE A 192 12.13 1.79 4.96
N SER A 193 13.07 0.92 4.56
CA SER A 193 14.10 0.42 5.47
C SER A 193 15.34 1.31 5.42
N SER A 194 15.95 1.52 6.58
CA SER A 194 17.24 2.21 6.69
C SER A 194 18.45 1.28 6.53
N GLU A 195 18.24 -0.02 6.30
CA GLU A 195 19.29 -0.97 6.00
C GLU A 195 20.04 -0.61 4.70
N ILE A 196 21.32 -0.91 4.70
CA ILE A 196 22.14 -0.86 3.48
C ILE A 196 21.94 -2.19 2.74
N VAL A 197 21.23 -2.14 1.64
CA VAL A 197 20.93 -3.34 0.84
C VAL A 197 22.15 -3.77 0.04
N SER A 198 22.58 -5.04 0.20
CA SER A 198 23.65 -5.61 -0.61
C SER A 198 23.24 -5.76 -2.08
N LYS A 199 24.15 -5.43 -2.99
CA LYS A 199 23.96 -5.65 -4.41
C LYS A 199 23.96 -7.12 -4.81
N ASP A 200 24.50 -8.01 -3.98
CA ASP A 200 24.59 -9.45 -4.24
C ASP A 200 23.22 -10.10 -4.27
N SER A 201 22.23 -9.51 -3.60
CA SER A 201 20.82 -9.97 -3.65
C SER A 201 20.02 -9.41 -4.85
N MET A 202 20.67 -8.65 -5.75
CA MET A 202 20.01 -8.04 -6.90
C MET A 202 20.17 -8.90 -8.15
N GLN A 203 19.06 -9.19 -8.81
CA GLN A 203 19.04 -9.82 -10.12
C GLN A 203 18.49 -8.84 -11.16
N ARG A 204 19.16 -8.75 -12.32
CA ARG A 204 18.66 -7.98 -13.48
C ARG A 204 17.62 -8.81 -14.22
N THR A 205 16.60 -8.17 -14.74
CA THR A 205 15.58 -8.78 -15.61
C THR A 205 15.78 -8.32 -17.03
N GLU A 206 15.74 -9.27 -17.97
CA GLU A 206 15.65 -8.97 -19.40
C GLU A 206 14.18 -9.07 -19.80
N GLY A 207 13.67 -8.10 -20.57
CA GLY A 207 12.37 -8.19 -21.26
C GLY A 207 11.12 -7.79 -20.48
N LEU A 208 11.22 -7.15 -19.30
CA LEU A 208 10.06 -6.56 -18.62
C LEU A 208 10.05 -5.04 -18.79
N ASP A 209 9.02 -4.49 -19.42
CA ASP A 209 8.93 -3.08 -19.83
C ASP A 209 9.12 -2.04 -18.70
N TYR A 210 8.78 -2.38 -17.46
CA TYR A 210 8.80 -1.42 -16.34
C TYR A 210 9.73 -1.80 -15.20
N LYS A 211 10.36 -3.01 -15.23
CA LYS A 211 11.18 -3.52 -14.13
C LYS A 211 12.52 -4.04 -14.62
N LYS A 212 13.58 -3.26 -14.40
CA LYS A 212 14.95 -3.60 -14.85
C LYS A 212 15.73 -4.51 -13.90
N SER A 213 15.28 -4.65 -12.66
CA SER A 213 15.92 -5.50 -11.64
C SER A 213 14.99 -5.73 -10.46
N PHE A 214 15.22 -6.82 -9.73
CA PHE A 214 14.59 -7.07 -8.46
C PHE A 214 15.63 -7.53 -7.43
N TYR A 215 15.30 -7.36 -6.15
CA TYR A 215 16.11 -7.85 -5.04
C TYR A 215 15.48 -9.10 -4.46
N GLY A 216 16.30 -10.02 -3.95
CA GLY A 216 15.84 -11.10 -3.09
C GLY A 216 14.95 -10.53 -1.98
N THR A 217 13.87 -11.22 -1.67
CA THR A 217 12.89 -10.70 -0.71
C THR A 217 12.45 -11.84 0.20
N ILE A 218 12.60 -11.65 1.51
CA ILE A 218 12.10 -12.58 2.52
C ILE A 218 10.64 -12.30 2.83
N SER A 219 9.91 -13.31 3.33
CA SER A 219 8.45 -13.30 3.49
C SER A 219 7.91 -12.14 4.32
N PHE A 220 8.51 -11.85 5.47
CA PHE A 220 7.97 -10.92 6.47
C PHE A 220 8.25 -9.45 6.18
N MET A 221 9.32 -9.12 5.44
CA MET A 221 9.67 -7.71 5.20
C MET A 221 8.59 -6.93 4.44
N PRO A 222 8.05 -7.42 3.30
CA PRO A 222 6.94 -6.73 2.65
C PRO A 222 5.69 -6.64 3.51
N ALA A 223 5.38 -7.67 4.30
CA ALA A 223 4.25 -7.67 5.23
C ALA A 223 4.39 -6.56 6.28
N ALA A 224 5.60 -6.41 6.85
CA ALA A 224 5.88 -5.33 7.81
C ALA A 224 5.77 -3.94 7.17
N PHE A 225 6.19 -3.75 5.91
CA PHE A 225 5.94 -2.51 5.17
C PHE A 225 4.43 -2.26 5.02
N GLY A 226 3.64 -3.28 4.68
CA GLY A 226 2.18 -3.20 4.59
C GLY A 226 1.53 -2.79 5.91
N LEU A 227 2.01 -3.36 7.02
CA LEU A 227 1.58 -2.99 8.37
C LEU A 227 1.86 -1.50 8.67
N HIS A 228 3.08 -1.02 8.41
CA HIS A 228 3.43 0.39 8.61
C HIS A 228 2.61 1.34 7.74
N ALA A 229 2.32 0.96 6.50
CA ALA A 229 1.49 1.74 5.60
C ALA A 229 0.03 1.83 6.09
N ALA A 230 -0.57 0.71 6.44
CA ALA A 230 -1.93 0.65 7.00
C ALA A 230 -2.03 1.44 8.31
N ALA A 231 -1.09 1.23 9.24
CA ALA A 231 -1.03 1.97 10.50
C ALA A 231 -0.91 3.50 10.28
N THR A 232 -0.11 3.91 9.26
CA THR A 232 0.04 5.33 8.91
C THR A 232 -1.28 5.92 8.43
N ALA A 233 -2.01 5.22 7.57
CA ALA A 233 -3.32 5.66 7.06
C ALA A 233 -4.38 5.71 8.17
N ILE A 234 -4.52 4.63 8.94
CA ILE A 234 -5.50 4.53 10.04
C ILE A 234 -5.25 5.64 11.08
N ASN A 235 -4.01 5.80 11.54
CA ASN A 235 -3.67 6.83 12.52
C ASN A 235 -3.89 8.25 11.99
N TYR A 236 -3.72 8.48 10.69
CA TYR A 236 -4.06 9.77 10.10
C TYR A 236 -5.57 10.03 10.16
N LEU A 237 -6.39 9.03 9.78
CA LEU A 237 -7.85 9.15 9.78
C LEU A 237 -8.39 9.41 11.19
N LEU A 238 -7.90 8.67 12.19
CA LEU A 238 -8.33 8.81 13.60
C LEU A 238 -7.93 10.15 14.23
N LYS A 239 -6.91 10.83 13.70
CA LYS A 239 -6.47 12.14 14.17
C LYS A 239 -7.16 13.33 13.47
N ARG A 240 -7.93 13.07 12.40
CA ARG A 240 -8.71 14.15 11.74
C ARG A 240 -9.77 14.64 12.72
N PRO A 241 -9.93 15.97 12.90
CA PRO A 241 -11.11 16.47 13.60
C PRO A 241 -12.36 15.96 12.85
N ALA A 242 -13.37 15.55 13.61
CA ALA A 242 -14.65 15.18 13.04
C ALA A 242 -15.12 16.31 12.10
N THR A 243 -15.37 16.00 10.85
CA THR A 243 -15.99 16.95 9.93
C THR A 243 -17.43 17.17 10.45
N PRO A 244 -17.84 18.43 10.67
CA PRO A 244 -19.17 18.75 11.19
C PRO A 244 -20.30 18.21 10.28
#